data_afb64c292dc438aac42206c1b75f219c
#
_entry.id   afb64c292dc438aac42206c1b75f219c
#
_cell.length_a   1.000
_cell.length_b   1.000
_cell.length_c   1.000
_cell.angle_alpha   90.00
_cell.angle_beta   90.00
_cell.angle_gamma   90.00
#
_symmetry.space_group_name_H-M   'P 1'
#
loop_
_entity.id
_entity.type
_entity.pdbx_description
1 polymer ?
#
loop_
_entity_poly.entity_id
_entity_poly.type
_entity_poly.pdbx_seq_one_letter_code
_entity_poly.pdbx_strand_id
1 'polypeptide(L)'
;MASAPATAEEASAQQVGDGYFSALVPAKYVLVTTFKWGRTPVSSPVRMVVRGDRAYFRAWSRSPAGRRLRHNSWVQVAPCTALGLYRRGPWLDARARMLAGEEAGRAAKMLARERPGRLAGLASLAHRLRGARPVHCELQPAGGQPSD
;
A
#
# COMPACT_ATOMS: atom_id res chain seq x y z
N MET A 1 24.17 -22.90 17.03
CA MET A 1 25.00 -22.72 15.83
C MET A 1 24.53 -21.49 15.07
N ALA A 2 25.41 -20.53 14.92
CA ALA A 2 25.03 -19.33 14.20
C ALA A 2 24.88 -19.67 12.73
N SER A 3 23.70 -19.53 12.19
CA SER A 3 23.49 -19.66 10.77
C SER A 3 24.17 -18.48 10.06
N ALA A 4 24.74 -18.73 8.90
CA ALA A 4 25.25 -17.66 8.08
C ALA A 4 24.11 -16.65 7.82
N PRO A 5 24.41 -15.36 7.74
CA PRO A 5 23.37 -14.41 7.37
C PRO A 5 22.78 -14.81 6.02
N ALA A 6 21.47 -14.80 5.94
CA ALA A 6 20.78 -15.14 4.72
C ALA A 6 21.23 -14.20 3.61
N THR A 7 21.40 -14.72 2.41
CA THR A 7 21.63 -13.87 1.24
C THR A 7 20.39 -13.00 1.02
N ALA A 8 20.55 -11.93 0.28
CA ALA A 8 19.40 -11.07 -0.03
C ALA A 8 18.27 -11.85 -0.70
N GLU A 9 18.62 -12.83 -1.52
CA GLU A 9 17.65 -13.69 -2.19
C GLU A 9 16.92 -14.59 -1.20
N GLU A 10 17.64 -15.21 -0.27
CA GLU A 10 17.01 -16.03 0.76
C GLU A 10 16.14 -15.21 1.69
N ALA A 11 16.58 -14.00 2.04
CA ALA A 11 15.77 -13.10 2.86
C ALA A 11 14.48 -12.71 2.14
N SER A 12 14.56 -12.43 0.84
CA SER A 12 13.38 -12.13 0.04
C SER A 12 12.43 -13.31 -0.03
N ALA A 13 12.95 -14.50 -0.24
CA ALA A 13 12.15 -15.71 -0.29
C ALA A 13 11.44 -15.98 1.03
N GLN A 14 12.09 -15.74 2.14
CA GLN A 14 11.48 -15.89 3.46
C GLN A 14 10.40 -14.85 3.73
N GLN A 15 10.52 -13.67 3.13
CA GLN A 15 9.55 -12.60 3.28
C GLN A 15 8.31 -12.77 2.39
N VAL A 16 8.40 -13.60 1.35
CA VAL A 16 7.27 -13.82 0.43
C VAL A 16 6.20 -14.65 1.12
N GLY A 17 6.10 -15.01 2.11
CA GLY A 17 4.98 -15.61 2.83
C GLY A 17 4.52 -14.67 3.89
N ASP A 18 4.38 -15.22 5.03
CA ASP A 18 3.95 -14.50 6.20
C ASP A 18 5.06 -13.54 6.64
N GLY A 19 4.77 -12.27 6.67
CA GLY A 19 5.69 -11.25 7.15
C GLY A 19 6.36 -10.41 6.07
N TYR A 20 6.02 -10.59 4.80
CA TYR A 20 6.59 -9.77 3.74
C TYR A 20 6.42 -8.27 4.02
N PHE A 21 5.24 -7.88 4.50
CA PHE A 21 4.94 -6.48 4.83
C PHE A 21 5.16 -6.15 6.30
N SER A 22 5.90 -6.98 7.03
CA SER A 22 6.06 -6.79 8.48
C SER A 22 6.70 -5.44 8.85
N ALA A 23 7.58 -4.91 8.00
CA ALA A 23 8.21 -3.61 8.23
C ALA A 23 7.20 -2.47 8.20
N LEU A 24 6.03 -2.66 7.62
CA LEU A 24 4.98 -1.65 7.55
C LEU A 24 4.09 -1.64 8.79
N VAL A 25 4.08 -2.72 9.56
CA VAL A 25 3.13 -2.89 10.67
C VAL A 25 3.23 -1.80 11.73
N PRO A 26 4.45 -1.41 12.19
CA PRO A 26 4.54 -0.37 13.23
C PRO A 26 4.20 1.03 12.74
N ALA A 27 4.18 1.25 11.43
CA ALA A 27 3.96 2.57 10.88
C ALA A 27 2.47 2.87 10.78
N LYS A 28 2.08 4.09 11.14
CA LYS A 28 0.70 4.53 10.94
C LYS A 28 0.43 4.84 9.48
N TYR A 29 1.46 5.25 8.77
CA TYR A 29 1.34 5.65 7.37
C TYR A 29 2.39 4.94 6.53
N VAL A 30 2.01 4.64 5.32
CA VAL A 30 2.86 3.98 4.33
C VAL A 30 2.84 4.83 3.07
N LEU A 31 4.03 5.11 2.53
CA LEU A 31 4.12 5.72 1.21
C LEU A 31 3.82 4.67 0.16
N VAL A 32 2.87 4.95 -0.70
CA VAL A 32 2.59 4.13 -1.87
C VAL A 32 3.02 4.91 -3.09
N THR A 33 3.99 4.38 -3.81
CA THR A 33 4.47 4.99 -5.04
C THR A 33 3.85 4.26 -6.21
N THR A 34 3.12 5.00 -7.02
CA THR A 34 2.45 4.49 -8.20
C THR A 34 3.17 4.98 -9.44
N PHE A 35 3.10 4.18 -10.51
CA PHE A 35 3.85 4.44 -11.72
C PHE A 35 2.91 4.55 -12.91
N LYS A 36 3.25 5.44 -13.81
CA LYS A 36 2.60 5.55 -15.12
C LYS A 36 3.72 5.70 -16.15
N TRP A 37 3.63 4.90 -17.19
CA TRP A 37 4.66 4.88 -18.22
C TRP A 37 4.92 6.29 -18.77
N GLY A 38 6.19 6.66 -18.85
CA GLY A 38 6.59 7.97 -19.37
C GLY A 38 6.30 9.16 -18.45
N ARG A 39 5.88 8.88 -17.20
CA ARG A 39 5.55 9.94 -16.23
C ARG A 39 6.35 9.78 -14.96
N THR A 40 6.51 10.88 -14.23
CA THR A 40 7.14 10.86 -12.92
C THR A 40 6.33 10.01 -11.96
N PRO A 41 6.97 9.11 -11.18
CA PRO A 41 6.26 8.37 -10.16
C PRO A 41 5.60 9.30 -9.14
N VAL A 42 4.47 8.87 -8.61
CA VAL A 42 3.73 9.63 -7.59
C VAL A 42 3.68 8.83 -6.31
N SER A 43 4.12 9.45 -5.22
CA SER A 43 4.09 8.86 -3.88
C SER A 43 3.02 9.54 -3.06
N SER A 44 2.21 8.74 -2.38
CA SER A 44 1.13 9.23 -1.53
C SER A 44 1.16 8.51 -0.19
N PRO A 45 1.04 9.22 0.94
CA PRO A 45 0.91 8.57 2.24
C PRO A 45 -0.51 8.02 2.40
N VAL A 46 -0.61 6.77 2.82
CA VAL A 46 -1.90 6.12 3.07
C VAL A 46 -1.84 5.37 4.39
N ARG A 47 -2.99 5.13 4.97
CA ARG A 47 -3.10 4.21 6.09
C ARG A 47 -3.26 2.82 5.53
N MET A 48 -2.54 1.87 6.11
CA MET A 48 -2.48 0.51 5.59
C MET A 48 -2.69 -0.49 6.71
N VAL A 49 -3.42 -1.55 6.43
CA VAL A 49 -3.61 -2.67 7.35
C VAL A 49 -2.93 -3.88 6.76
N VAL A 50 -2.07 -4.51 7.55
CA VAL A 50 -1.35 -5.72 7.13
C VAL A 50 -2.01 -6.94 7.75
N ARG A 51 -2.26 -7.97 6.94
CA ARG A 51 -2.81 -9.24 7.37
C ARG A 51 -2.05 -10.37 6.67
N GLY A 52 -1.22 -11.08 7.42
CA GLY A 52 -0.38 -12.14 6.85
C GLY A 52 0.57 -11.58 5.79
N ASP A 53 0.50 -12.14 4.61
CA ASP A 53 1.32 -11.70 3.48
C ASP A 53 0.59 -10.72 2.55
N ARG A 54 -0.48 -10.10 3.05
CA ARG A 54 -1.28 -9.13 2.30
C ARG A 54 -1.36 -7.83 3.06
N ALA A 55 -1.55 -6.75 2.33
CA ALA A 55 -1.79 -5.44 2.92
C ALA A 55 -2.96 -4.78 2.19
N TYR A 56 -3.68 -3.93 2.89
CA TYR A 56 -4.88 -3.32 2.36
C TYR A 56 -4.85 -1.82 2.61
N PHE A 57 -5.27 -1.05 1.62
CA PHE A 57 -5.40 0.40 1.76
C PHE A 57 -6.54 0.92 0.90
N ARG A 58 -6.91 2.16 1.14
CA ARG A 58 -7.94 2.83 0.37
C ARG A 58 -7.32 3.94 -0.47
N ALA A 59 -7.67 3.99 -1.74
CA ALA A 59 -7.35 5.09 -2.63
C ALA A 59 -8.66 5.76 -3.06
N TRP A 60 -8.56 6.92 -3.67
CA TRP A 60 -9.71 7.62 -4.20
C TRP A 60 -9.66 7.58 -5.72
N SER A 61 -10.81 7.29 -6.34
CA SER A 61 -10.89 7.05 -7.78
C SER A 61 -10.35 8.20 -8.63
N ARG A 62 -10.48 9.43 -8.14
CA ARG A 62 -10.01 10.61 -8.86
C ARG A 62 -8.64 11.10 -8.42
N SER A 63 -8.02 10.45 -7.44
CA SER A 63 -6.66 10.81 -7.03
C SER A 63 -5.65 10.33 -8.08
N PRO A 64 -4.47 10.96 -8.13
CA PRO A 64 -3.41 10.47 -9.03
C PRO A 64 -3.07 9.01 -8.80
N ALA A 65 -3.00 8.58 -7.54
CA ALA A 65 -2.73 7.17 -7.21
C ALA A 65 -3.83 6.25 -7.74
N GLY A 66 -5.10 6.60 -7.51
CA GLY A 66 -6.21 5.78 -7.98
C GLY A 66 -6.25 5.66 -9.49
N ARG A 67 -5.96 6.74 -10.20
CA ARG A 67 -5.90 6.70 -11.68
C ARG A 67 -4.76 5.83 -12.18
N ARG A 68 -3.59 5.93 -11.56
CA ARG A 68 -2.42 5.17 -11.99
C ARG A 68 -2.57 3.68 -11.76
N LEU A 69 -3.20 3.29 -10.65
CA LEU A 69 -3.42 1.88 -10.30
C LEU A 69 -4.30 1.16 -11.32
N ARG A 70 -5.15 1.88 -12.03
CA ARG A 70 -5.97 1.29 -13.09
C ARG A 70 -5.12 0.84 -14.28
N HIS A 71 -3.98 1.46 -14.49
CA HIS A 71 -3.15 1.21 -15.66
C HIS A 71 -1.91 0.38 -15.32
N ASN A 72 -1.47 0.42 -14.07
CA ASN A 72 -0.28 -0.29 -13.65
C ASN A 72 -0.45 -0.78 -12.22
N SER A 73 -0.45 -2.08 -12.05
CA SER A 73 -0.58 -2.72 -10.74
C SER A 73 0.71 -2.73 -9.92
N TRP A 74 1.82 -2.41 -10.54
CA TRP A 74 3.11 -2.37 -9.86
C TRP A 74 3.18 -1.15 -8.94
N VAL A 75 3.58 -1.37 -7.68
CA VAL A 75 3.77 -0.29 -6.72
C VAL A 75 5.00 -0.57 -5.87
N GLN A 76 5.53 0.48 -5.27
CA GLN A 76 6.52 0.37 -4.21
C GLN A 76 5.94 0.98 -2.95
N VAL A 77 6.20 0.35 -1.82
CA VAL A 77 5.68 0.82 -0.54
C VAL A 77 6.78 0.88 0.50
N ALA A 78 6.69 1.85 1.40
CA ALA A 78 7.64 2.00 2.48
C ALA A 78 6.99 2.69 3.67
N PRO A 79 7.38 2.36 4.91
CA PRO A 79 6.85 3.07 6.05
C PRO A 79 7.30 4.54 6.01
N CYS A 80 6.45 5.44 6.46
CA CYS A 80 6.74 6.86 6.41
C CYS A 80 6.15 7.61 7.61
N THR A 81 6.50 8.89 7.71
CA THR A 81 5.90 9.78 8.69
C THR A 81 4.48 10.18 8.26
N ALA A 82 3.72 10.77 9.17
CA ALA A 82 2.29 11.07 8.97
C ALA A 82 1.99 11.89 7.73
N LEU A 83 2.88 12.79 7.34
CA LEU A 83 2.68 13.64 6.17
C LEU A 83 3.39 13.12 4.93
N GLY A 84 4.01 11.95 5.01
CA GLY A 84 4.77 11.40 3.90
C GLY A 84 6.06 12.14 3.59
N LEU A 85 6.52 12.99 4.51
CA LEU A 85 7.72 13.78 4.29
C LEU A 85 9.00 12.97 4.35
N TYR A 86 9.01 11.94 5.17
CA TYR A 86 10.21 11.13 5.37
C TYR A 86 9.87 9.65 5.33
N ARG A 87 10.60 8.93 4.54
CA ARG A 87 10.55 7.47 4.49
C ARG A 87 11.33 6.91 5.68
N ARG A 88 10.76 5.91 6.32
CA ARG A 88 11.35 5.31 7.53
C ARG A 88 11.88 3.90 7.34
N GLY A 89 11.88 3.39 6.13
CA GLY A 89 12.38 2.04 5.88
C GLY A 89 12.59 1.79 4.40
N PRO A 90 12.97 0.57 4.04
CA PRO A 90 13.23 0.23 2.64
C PRO A 90 11.94 0.20 1.83
N TRP A 91 12.09 0.40 0.53
CA TRP A 91 11.01 0.20 -0.41
C TRP A 91 10.76 -1.30 -0.62
N LEU A 92 9.51 -1.69 -0.60
CA LEU A 92 9.07 -3.05 -0.91
C LEU A 92 8.29 -3.01 -2.21
N ASP A 93 8.60 -3.95 -3.09
CA ASP A 93 7.87 -4.09 -4.34
C ASP A 93 6.59 -4.88 -4.10
N ALA A 94 5.51 -4.44 -4.70
CA ALA A 94 4.22 -5.08 -4.52
C ALA A 94 3.36 -4.96 -5.77
N ARG A 95 2.34 -5.81 -5.84
CA ARG A 95 1.29 -5.72 -6.84
C ARG A 95 0.00 -5.32 -6.16
N ALA A 96 -0.65 -4.31 -6.71
CA ALA A 96 -1.92 -3.84 -6.20
C ALA A 96 -3.07 -4.43 -7.02
N ARG A 97 -4.08 -4.92 -6.32
CA ARG A 97 -5.30 -5.42 -6.94
C ARG A 97 -6.46 -4.61 -6.41
N MET A 98 -7.25 -4.05 -7.29
CA MET A 98 -8.47 -3.35 -6.88
C MET A 98 -9.52 -4.38 -6.50
N LEU A 99 -10.12 -4.18 -5.34
CA LEU A 99 -11.13 -5.07 -4.81
C LEU A 99 -12.52 -4.60 -5.20
N ALA A 100 -13.45 -5.54 -5.31
CA ALA A 100 -14.84 -5.27 -5.63
C ALA A 100 -15.73 -6.20 -4.80
N GLY A 101 -17.01 -5.84 -4.67
CA GLY A 101 -18.00 -6.69 -4.01
C GLY A 101 -17.66 -6.98 -2.56
N GLU A 102 -17.78 -8.24 -2.17
CA GLU A 102 -17.56 -8.68 -0.79
C GLU A 102 -16.12 -8.46 -0.32
N GLU A 103 -15.15 -8.64 -1.20
CA GLU A 103 -13.75 -8.41 -0.86
C GLU A 103 -13.51 -6.95 -0.49
N ALA A 104 -14.07 -6.03 -1.27
CA ALA A 104 -13.97 -4.61 -0.98
C ALA A 104 -14.65 -4.27 0.35
N GLY A 105 -15.80 -4.89 0.62
CA GLY A 105 -16.51 -4.70 1.90
C GLY A 105 -15.70 -5.18 3.09
N ARG A 106 -15.03 -6.32 2.97
CA ARG A 106 -14.15 -6.82 4.04
C ARG A 106 -12.97 -5.90 4.28
N ALA A 107 -12.35 -5.41 3.21
CA ALA A 107 -11.24 -4.47 3.32
C ALA A 107 -11.69 -3.16 3.97
N ALA A 108 -12.86 -2.66 3.59
CA ALA A 108 -13.43 -1.45 4.18
C ALA A 108 -13.61 -1.61 5.69
N LYS A 109 -14.10 -2.76 6.13
CA LYS A 109 -14.28 -3.05 7.57
C LYS A 109 -12.94 -3.12 8.30
N MET A 110 -11.94 -3.76 7.70
CA MET A 110 -10.60 -3.81 8.29
C MET A 110 -10.02 -2.42 8.49
N LEU A 111 -10.13 -1.58 7.47
CA LEU A 111 -9.60 -0.22 7.52
C LEU A 111 -10.37 0.67 8.50
N ALA A 112 -11.68 0.44 8.64
CA ALA A 112 -12.51 1.19 9.58
C ALA A 112 -12.17 0.89 11.03
N ARG A 113 -11.65 -0.29 11.33
CA ARG A 113 -11.22 -0.67 12.68
C ARG A 113 -9.96 0.06 13.10
N GLU A 114 -9.14 0.45 12.14
CA GLU A 114 -8.02 1.33 12.40
C GLU A 114 -8.58 2.74 12.49
N ARG A 115 -8.64 3.31 13.68
CA ARG A 115 -9.28 4.60 13.90
C ARG A 115 -8.67 5.67 13.00
N PRO A 116 -9.41 6.21 12.03
CA PRO A 116 -8.90 7.35 11.26
C PRO A 116 -8.81 8.55 12.20
N GLY A 117 -7.75 9.35 12.04
CA GLY A 117 -7.67 10.61 12.74
C GLY A 117 -8.78 11.54 12.27
N ARG A 118 -9.05 12.60 13.05
CA ARG A 118 -10.08 13.59 12.69
C ARG A 118 -9.88 14.18 11.30
N LEU A 119 -8.62 14.39 10.93
CA LEU A 119 -8.28 14.94 9.62
C LEU A 119 -8.61 13.97 8.49
N ALA A 120 -8.50 12.67 8.73
CA ALA A 120 -8.84 11.66 7.73
C ALA A 120 -10.33 11.69 7.40
N GLY A 121 -11.18 11.91 8.40
CA GLY A 121 -12.62 12.05 8.17
C GLY A 121 -12.97 13.25 7.29
N LEU A 122 -12.31 14.38 7.53
CA LEU A 122 -12.51 15.57 6.72
C LEU A 122 -12.02 15.38 5.29
N ALA A 123 -10.88 14.73 5.12
CA ALA A 123 -10.34 14.43 3.79
C ALA A 123 -11.29 13.51 3.02
N SER A 124 -11.85 12.50 3.68
CA SER A 124 -12.83 11.61 3.06
C SER A 124 -14.07 12.36 2.60
N LEU A 125 -14.59 13.27 3.43
CA LEU A 125 -15.74 14.08 3.06
C LEU A 125 -15.43 14.95 1.84
N ALA A 126 -14.26 15.57 1.82
CA ALA A 126 -13.85 16.41 0.70
C ALA A 126 -13.80 15.62 -0.61
N HIS A 127 -13.25 14.41 -0.58
CA HIS A 127 -13.21 13.54 -1.76
C HIS A 127 -14.61 13.15 -2.22
N ARG A 128 -15.50 12.80 -1.30
CA ARG A 128 -16.87 12.43 -1.63
C ARG A 128 -17.64 13.59 -2.24
N LEU A 129 -17.44 14.78 -1.73
CA LEU A 129 -18.09 16.00 -2.27
C LEU A 129 -17.63 16.30 -3.69
N ARG A 130 -16.44 15.88 -4.06
CA ARG A 130 -15.94 16.03 -5.43
C ARG A 130 -16.35 14.89 -6.34
N GLY A 131 -17.20 13.99 -5.87
CA GLY A 131 -17.66 12.83 -6.64
C GLY A 131 -16.65 11.69 -6.74
N ALA A 132 -15.58 11.71 -5.95
CA ALA A 132 -14.64 10.61 -5.90
C ALA A 132 -15.22 9.45 -5.10
N ARG A 133 -14.87 8.23 -5.50
CA ARG A 133 -15.30 7.02 -4.82
C ARG A 133 -14.09 6.37 -4.13
N PRO A 134 -14.30 5.79 -2.94
CA PRO A 134 -13.23 5.01 -2.33
C PRO A 134 -12.99 3.73 -3.12
N VAL A 135 -11.74 3.44 -3.37
CA VAL A 135 -11.30 2.20 -4.03
C VAL A 135 -10.43 1.45 -3.03
N HIS A 136 -10.82 0.24 -2.70
CA HIS A 136 -10.08 -0.59 -1.78
C HIS A 136 -9.11 -1.47 -2.56
N CYS A 137 -7.86 -1.49 -2.11
CA CYS A 137 -6.79 -2.19 -2.80
C CYS A 137 -6.13 -3.20 -1.88
N GLU A 138 -5.76 -4.33 -2.45
CA GLU A 138 -4.97 -5.36 -1.79
C GLU A 138 -3.58 -5.38 -2.41
N LEU A 139 -2.56 -5.42 -1.57
CA LEU A 139 -1.18 -5.58 -2.00
C LEU A 139 -0.75 -7.01 -1.81
N GLN A 140 -0.09 -7.55 -2.83
CA GLN A 140 0.54 -8.85 -2.79
C GLN A 140 2.04 -8.66 -2.94
N PRO A 141 2.86 -9.52 -2.30
CA PRO A 141 4.30 -9.46 -2.51
C PRO A 141 4.62 -9.62 -3.99
N ALA A 142 5.55 -8.81 -4.46
CA ALA A 142 6.02 -8.90 -5.83
C ALA A 142 7.54 -8.97 -5.82
N GLY A 143 8.08 -10.03 -5.26
CA GLY A 143 9.53 -10.22 -5.22
C GLY A 143 10.11 -10.17 -6.63
N GLY A 144 10.92 -9.18 -6.93
CA GLY A 144 11.55 -9.02 -8.22
C GLY A 144 11.15 -7.74 -8.93
N GLN A 145 11.60 -7.61 -10.17
CA GLN A 145 11.35 -6.43 -10.95
C GLN A 145 9.98 -6.46 -11.61
N PRO A 146 9.38 -5.28 -11.89
CA PRO A 146 8.12 -5.24 -12.62
C PRO A 146 8.28 -5.91 -13.97
N SER A 147 7.34 -6.76 -14.31
CA SER A 147 7.29 -7.31 -15.65
C SER A 147 6.80 -6.24 -16.60
N ASP A 148 7.47 -6.12 -17.68
CA ASP A 148 7.14 -5.16 -18.72
C ASP A 148 5.80 -5.51 -19.40
#